data_c4077d3fc535432cce44f2a005591240
#
_entry.id   c4077d3fc535432cce44f2a005591240
#
_cell.length_a   1.000
_cell.length_b   1.000
_cell.length_c   1.000
_cell.angle_alpha   90.00
_cell.angle_beta   90.00
_cell.angle_gamma   90.00
#
_symmetry.space_group_name_H-M   'P 1'
#
loop_
_entity.id
_entity.type
_entity.pdbx_description
1 polymer ?
#
loop_
_entity_poly.entity_id
_entity_poly.type
_entity_poly.pdbx_seq_one_letter_code
_entity_poly.pdbx_strand_id
1 'polypeptide(L)'
;MNPITRTLNVDNLLLLALQEDISSEDVTTNAVMPEACQGTVQLLCKQDGVIAGMEVFARVFTLLDEKTEIIPYVKDGDEVKKGDLLATVNGDICVLLSGERTALNYLQRMSGIATYTRSVAKLLEGSKTTLLDTRKTTPNMRIFEKYAVKIGGGQNHRYNLSDGVLLKDNHIGAAGSVTKAIEMARDYAPFVRKIEVECENLDMVREAADAGADIIMLDNMTPAQMKEAVAVINGRAKTECSGNVTKENIATILDTGVDYVSSGALTHSAPILDVSLKNLHPIE
;
A
#
# COMPACT_ATOMS: atom_id res chain seq x y z
N MET A 1 -3.88 4.55 -13.76
CA MET A 1 -3.62 3.06 -13.77
C MET A 1 -3.77 2.51 -15.18
N ASN A 2 -3.01 1.44 -15.52
CA ASN A 2 -3.18 0.80 -16.84
C ASN A 2 -4.59 0.21 -16.98
N PRO A 3 -5.32 0.48 -18.11
CA PRO A 3 -6.70 0.03 -18.29
C PRO A 3 -6.90 -1.49 -18.17
N ILE A 4 -5.94 -2.29 -18.67
CA ILE A 4 -6.01 -3.76 -18.59
C ILE A 4 -5.90 -4.22 -17.12
N THR A 5 -4.94 -3.68 -16.37
CA THR A 5 -4.77 -3.99 -14.94
C THR A 5 -6.01 -3.56 -14.15
N ARG A 6 -6.59 -2.40 -14.46
CA ARG A 6 -7.84 -1.93 -13.85
C ARG A 6 -8.97 -2.94 -14.06
N THR A 7 -9.27 -3.27 -15.31
CA THR A 7 -10.38 -4.18 -15.63
C THR A 7 -10.18 -5.58 -15.03
N LEU A 8 -8.98 -6.15 -15.10
CA LEU A 8 -8.75 -7.53 -14.66
C LEU A 8 -8.59 -7.68 -13.14
N ASN A 9 -8.05 -6.66 -12.45
CA ASN A 9 -7.65 -6.81 -11.05
C ASN A 9 -8.34 -5.83 -10.09
N VAL A 10 -8.93 -4.74 -10.58
CA VAL A 10 -9.55 -3.71 -9.74
C VAL A 10 -11.06 -3.74 -9.81
N ASP A 11 -11.63 -3.77 -11.02
CA ASP A 11 -13.09 -3.65 -11.21
C ASP A 11 -13.86 -4.75 -10.46
N ASN A 12 -13.37 -5.99 -10.46
CA ASN A 12 -14.00 -7.09 -9.73
C ASN A 12 -14.02 -6.86 -8.21
N LEU A 13 -12.96 -6.28 -7.66
CA LEU A 13 -12.90 -5.96 -6.21
C LEU A 13 -13.86 -4.83 -5.86
N LEU A 14 -13.96 -3.81 -6.71
CA LEU A 14 -14.90 -2.70 -6.52
C LEU A 14 -16.35 -3.17 -6.65
N LEU A 15 -16.64 -4.04 -7.61
CA LEU A 15 -17.98 -4.61 -7.75
C LEU A 15 -18.38 -5.45 -6.54
N LEU A 16 -17.46 -6.25 -5.97
CA LEU A 16 -17.72 -7.01 -4.75
C LEU A 16 -18.01 -6.08 -3.56
N ALA A 17 -17.26 -4.97 -3.44
CA ALA A 17 -17.50 -3.98 -2.38
C ALA A 17 -18.84 -3.24 -2.57
N LEU A 18 -19.21 -2.91 -3.81
CA LEU A 18 -20.52 -2.34 -4.11
C LEU A 18 -21.65 -3.33 -3.82
N GLN A 19 -21.47 -4.61 -4.14
CA GLN A 19 -22.46 -5.67 -3.84
C GLN A 19 -22.61 -5.92 -2.34
N GLU A 20 -21.56 -5.76 -1.55
CA GLU A 20 -21.61 -5.84 -0.08
C GLU A 20 -22.51 -4.74 0.48
N ASP A 21 -22.38 -3.50 -0.02
CA ASP A 21 -23.14 -2.34 0.46
C ASP A 21 -24.56 -2.25 -0.14
N ILE A 22 -24.71 -2.66 -1.42
CA ILE A 22 -25.99 -2.63 -2.17
C ILE A 22 -26.40 -4.07 -2.50
N SER A 23 -26.90 -4.81 -1.50
CA SER A 23 -27.26 -6.24 -1.69
C SER A 23 -28.55 -6.44 -2.48
N SER A 24 -29.55 -5.56 -2.30
CA SER A 24 -30.86 -5.64 -2.99
C SER A 24 -31.35 -4.27 -3.44
N GLU A 25 -31.25 -3.26 -2.59
CA GLU A 25 -31.65 -1.89 -2.88
C GLU A 25 -30.99 -0.90 -1.90
N ASP A 26 -30.97 0.39 -2.27
CA ASP A 26 -30.73 1.51 -1.37
C ASP A 26 -32.09 2.09 -0.94
N VAL A 27 -32.61 1.59 0.19
CA VAL A 27 -33.95 1.96 0.69
C VAL A 27 -34.10 3.48 0.89
N THR A 28 -33.05 4.13 1.40
CA THR A 28 -33.07 5.57 1.68
C THR A 28 -33.14 6.37 0.39
N THR A 29 -32.26 6.06 -0.54
CA THR A 29 -32.23 6.76 -1.84
C THR A 29 -33.54 6.53 -2.61
N ASN A 30 -34.03 5.29 -2.70
CA ASN A 30 -35.27 4.96 -3.38
C ASN A 30 -36.48 5.68 -2.77
N ALA A 31 -36.49 5.88 -1.44
CA ALA A 31 -37.59 6.59 -0.76
C ALA A 31 -37.64 8.10 -1.08
N VAL A 32 -36.47 8.74 -1.32
CA VAL A 32 -36.42 10.20 -1.53
C VAL A 32 -36.21 10.62 -2.98
N MET A 33 -35.77 9.67 -3.84
CA MET A 33 -35.51 9.89 -5.27
C MET A 33 -36.29 8.86 -6.10
N PRO A 34 -37.63 9.02 -6.23
CA PRO A 34 -38.47 8.07 -6.98
C PRO A 34 -38.26 8.15 -8.51
N GLU A 35 -37.65 9.22 -9.00
CA GLU A 35 -37.38 9.44 -10.42
C GLU A 35 -35.90 9.84 -10.59
N ALA A 36 -35.32 9.46 -11.74
CA ALA A 36 -33.96 9.83 -12.11
C ALA A 36 -33.78 11.36 -12.17
N CYS A 37 -32.78 11.87 -11.50
CA CYS A 37 -32.49 13.30 -11.42
C CYS A 37 -30.97 13.53 -11.48
N GLN A 38 -30.54 14.40 -12.39
CA GLN A 38 -29.13 14.77 -12.44
C GLN A 38 -28.77 15.72 -11.29
N GLY A 39 -27.61 15.52 -10.71
CA GLY A 39 -27.11 16.34 -9.61
C GLY A 39 -25.60 16.49 -9.64
N THR A 40 -25.12 17.34 -8.76
CA THR A 40 -23.70 17.59 -8.53
C THR A 40 -23.39 17.50 -7.03
N VAL A 41 -22.20 16.97 -6.70
CA VAL A 41 -21.73 16.87 -5.32
C VAL A 41 -20.24 17.20 -5.25
N GLN A 42 -19.77 17.78 -4.16
CA GLN A 42 -18.39 18.19 -3.93
C GLN A 42 -17.67 17.23 -3.02
N LEU A 43 -16.46 16.78 -3.42
CA LEU A 43 -15.54 16.05 -2.57
C LEU A 43 -14.64 17.02 -1.83
N LEU A 44 -14.75 17.07 -0.50
CA LEU A 44 -14.03 18.01 0.37
C LEU A 44 -13.07 17.29 1.31
N CYS A 45 -11.88 17.87 1.45
CA CYS A 45 -10.88 17.45 2.44
C CYS A 45 -11.26 17.90 3.85
N LYS A 46 -11.16 17.01 4.85
CA LYS A 46 -11.46 17.32 6.26
C LYS A 46 -10.21 17.33 7.12
N GLN A 47 -9.08 16.89 6.59
CA GLN A 47 -7.83 16.75 7.31
C GLN A 47 -6.65 16.95 6.34
N ASP A 48 -5.54 17.54 6.81
CA ASP A 48 -4.31 17.67 6.02
C ASP A 48 -3.73 16.28 5.68
N GLY A 49 -3.27 16.08 4.45
CA GLY A 49 -2.68 14.81 4.05
C GLY A 49 -2.24 14.74 2.58
N VAL A 50 -2.05 13.52 2.10
CA VAL A 50 -1.65 13.19 0.73
C VAL A 50 -2.77 12.39 0.08
N ILE A 51 -3.22 12.82 -1.09
CA ILE A 51 -4.27 12.12 -1.84
C ILE A 51 -3.68 10.90 -2.57
N ALA A 52 -4.38 9.78 -2.48
CA ALA A 52 -4.12 8.57 -3.26
C ALA A 52 -5.42 7.82 -3.53
N GLY A 53 -5.65 7.44 -4.80
CA GLY A 53 -6.80 6.66 -5.21
C GLY A 53 -7.92 7.43 -5.89
N MET A 54 -7.66 8.60 -6.46
CA MET A 54 -8.66 9.39 -7.20
C MET A 54 -9.26 8.62 -8.39
N GLU A 55 -8.45 7.84 -9.11
CA GLU A 55 -8.96 6.98 -10.18
C GLU A 55 -9.86 5.84 -9.65
N VAL A 56 -9.56 5.32 -8.46
CA VAL A 56 -10.36 4.27 -7.81
C VAL A 56 -11.70 4.86 -7.33
N PHE A 57 -11.65 6.03 -6.70
CA PHE A 57 -12.85 6.79 -6.30
C PHE A 57 -13.77 7.03 -7.50
N ALA A 58 -13.23 7.55 -8.61
CA ALA A 58 -13.98 7.79 -9.83
C ALA A 58 -14.56 6.49 -10.43
N ARG A 59 -13.77 5.40 -10.38
CA ARG A 59 -14.19 4.12 -10.94
C ARG A 59 -15.38 3.50 -10.23
N VAL A 60 -15.54 3.69 -8.93
CA VAL A 60 -16.73 3.24 -8.19
C VAL A 60 -18.01 3.80 -8.81
N PHE A 61 -18.05 5.10 -9.08
CA PHE A 61 -19.21 5.72 -9.71
C PHE A 61 -19.42 5.29 -11.16
N THR A 62 -18.34 5.21 -11.94
CA THR A 62 -18.46 4.82 -13.36
C THR A 62 -18.75 3.33 -13.56
N LEU A 63 -18.63 2.48 -12.53
CA LEU A 63 -19.14 1.11 -12.53
C LEU A 63 -20.64 1.05 -12.30
N LEU A 64 -21.22 2.02 -11.61
CA LEU A 64 -22.66 2.14 -11.41
C LEU A 64 -23.35 2.81 -12.61
N ASP A 65 -22.76 3.90 -13.14
CA ASP A 65 -23.22 4.58 -14.33
C ASP A 65 -22.03 5.20 -15.09
N GLU A 66 -21.76 4.71 -16.30
CA GLU A 66 -20.67 5.21 -17.16
C GLU A 66 -20.80 6.69 -17.54
N LYS A 67 -21.97 7.28 -17.39
CA LYS A 67 -22.22 8.71 -17.67
C LYS A 67 -21.81 9.61 -16.52
N THR A 68 -21.50 9.07 -15.35
CA THR A 68 -21.06 9.88 -14.20
C THR A 68 -19.73 10.55 -14.54
N GLU A 69 -19.67 11.88 -14.42
CA GLU A 69 -18.51 12.69 -14.68
C GLU A 69 -17.81 13.09 -13.38
N ILE A 70 -16.52 12.82 -13.27
CA ILE A 70 -15.69 13.26 -12.16
C ILE A 70 -14.71 14.32 -12.65
N ILE A 71 -14.78 15.53 -12.07
CA ILE A 71 -13.90 16.66 -12.36
C ILE A 71 -12.91 16.81 -11.21
N PRO A 72 -11.71 16.24 -11.31
CA PRO A 72 -10.71 16.31 -10.24
C PRO A 72 -9.98 17.67 -10.27
N TYR A 73 -9.71 18.24 -9.10
CA TYR A 73 -8.88 19.43 -8.91
C TYR A 73 -7.51 19.09 -8.34
N VAL A 74 -7.33 17.85 -7.89
CA VAL A 74 -6.08 17.30 -7.37
C VAL A 74 -5.79 15.94 -8.02
N LYS A 75 -4.56 15.50 -7.95
CA LYS A 75 -4.10 14.18 -8.41
C LYS A 75 -3.44 13.41 -7.29
N ASP A 76 -3.26 12.12 -7.50
CA ASP A 76 -2.54 11.26 -6.58
C ASP A 76 -1.11 11.77 -6.35
N GLY A 77 -0.72 11.90 -5.08
CA GLY A 77 0.55 12.43 -4.62
C GLY A 77 0.52 13.90 -4.18
N ASP A 78 -0.54 14.64 -4.50
CA ASP A 78 -0.69 16.03 -4.04
C ASP A 78 -0.92 16.09 -2.53
N GLU A 79 -0.26 17.05 -1.87
CA GLU A 79 -0.50 17.41 -0.48
C GLU A 79 -1.69 18.36 -0.42
N VAL A 80 -2.68 18.03 0.41
CA VAL A 80 -3.93 18.78 0.57
C VAL A 80 -4.13 19.25 2.00
N LYS A 81 -4.96 20.27 2.13
CA LYS A 81 -5.32 20.89 3.42
C LYS A 81 -6.79 20.67 3.73
N LYS A 82 -7.10 20.73 5.02
CA LYS A 82 -8.49 20.78 5.47
C LYS A 82 -9.24 21.95 4.82
N GLY A 83 -10.35 21.64 4.16
CA GLY A 83 -11.21 22.59 3.46
C GLY A 83 -11.01 22.61 1.94
N ASP A 84 -9.97 21.99 1.41
CA ASP A 84 -9.72 21.93 -0.03
C ASP A 84 -10.84 21.18 -0.75
N LEU A 85 -11.25 21.70 -1.91
CA LEU A 85 -12.11 21.03 -2.86
C LEU A 85 -11.26 20.11 -3.73
N LEU A 86 -11.51 18.80 -3.61
CA LEU A 86 -10.71 17.77 -4.28
C LEU A 86 -11.28 17.38 -5.65
N ALA A 87 -12.61 17.33 -5.76
CA ALA A 87 -13.31 17.03 -7.01
C ALA A 87 -14.76 17.50 -6.93
N THR A 88 -15.38 17.66 -8.12
CA THR A 88 -16.83 17.72 -8.31
C THR A 88 -17.26 16.45 -9.04
N VAL A 89 -18.37 15.85 -8.62
CA VAL A 89 -18.95 14.68 -9.28
C VAL A 89 -20.35 15.02 -9.75
N ASN A 90 -20.59 14.83 -11.06
CA ASN A 90 -21.86 15.08 -11.73
C ASN A 90 -22.45 13.74 -12.20
N GLY A 91 -23.75 13.52 -11.98
CA GLY A 91 -24.40 12.28 -12.40
C GLY A 91 -25.81 12.14 -11.82
N ASP A 92 -26.41 10.97 -12.04
CA ASP A 92 -27.69 10.63 -11.41
C ASP A 92 -27.54 10.64 -9.89
N ILE A 93 -28.44 11.34 -9.18
CA ILE A 93 -28.41 11.48 -7.72
C ILE A 93 -28.46 10.12 -7.02
N CYS A 94 -29.19 9.14 -7.57
CA CYS A 94 -29.24 7.79 -7.01
C CYS A 94 -27.85 7.13 -7.07
N VAL A 95 -27.13 7.30 -8.18
CA VAL A 95 -25.75 6.79 -8.33
C VAL A 95 -24.79 7.48 -7.37
N LEU A 96 -24.91 8.81 -7.24
CA LEU A 96 -24.07 9.60 -6.33
C LEU A 96 -24.25 9.19 -4.87
N LEU A 97 -25.50 9.00 -4.42
CA LEU A 97 -25.83 8.60 -3.06
C LEU A 97 -25.41 7.15 -2.77
N SER A 98 -25.78 6.21 -3.65
CA SER A 98 -25.51 4.78 -3.42
C SER A 98 -24.02 4.42 -3.55
N GLY A 99 -23.27 5.14 -4.38
CA GLY A 99 -21.81 4.91 -4.57
C GLY A 99 -20.93 5.60 -3.52
N GLU A 100 -21.45 6.61 -2.81
CA GLU A 100 -20.69 7.50 -1.92
C GLU A 100 -19.83 6.74 -0.92
N ARG A 101 -20.41 5.83 -0.14
CA ARG A 101 -19.72 5.18 0.97
C ARG A 101 -18.57 4.31 0.48
N THR A 102 -18.83 3.49 -0.51
CA THR A 102 -17.80 2.63 -1.11
C THR A 102 -16.66 3.46 -1.70
N ALA A 103 -16.96 4.51 -2.47
CA ALA A 103 -15.96 5.40 -3.07
C ALA A 103 -15.09 6.09 -2.00
N LEU A 104 -15.72 6.62 -0.96
CA LEU A 104 -15.02 7.27 0.15
C LEU A 104 -14.16 6.28 0.94
N ASN A 105 -14.61 5.07 1.21
CA ASN A 105 -13.85 4.07 1.96
C ASN A 105 -12.50 3.76 1.28
N TYR A 106 -12.50 3.56 -0.05
CA TYR A 106 -11.25 3.36 -0.80
C TYR A 106 -10.35 4.60 -0.76
N LEU A 107 -10.89 5.78 -1.07
CA LEU A 107 -10.11 7.02 -1.12
C LEU A 107 -9.51 7.37 0.25
N GLN A 108 -10.31 7.27 1.31
CA GLN A 108 -9.88 7.53 2.69
C GLN A 108 -8.76 6.57 3.12
N ARG A 109 -8.92 5.27 2.84
CA ARG A 109 -7.91 4.26 3.17
C ARG A 109 -6.61 4.49 2.42
N MET A 110 -6.67 4.65 1.11
CA MET A 110 -5.50 4.85 0.26
C MET A 110 -4.78 6.15 0.58
N SER A 111 -5.51 7.25 0.75
CA SER A 111 -4.93 8.55 1.11
C SER A 111 -4.32 8.53 2.52
N GLY A 112 -4.92 7.81 3.45
CA GLY A 112 -4.37 7.61 4.78
C GLY A 112 -3.02 6.89 4.76
N ILE A 113 -2.93 5.80 3.99
CA ILE A 113 -1.68 5.06 3.77
C ILE A 113 -0.61 5.94 3.12
N ALA A 114 -0.97 6.70 2.08
CA ALA A 114 -0.04 7.62 1.40
C ALA A 114 0.45 8.71 2.36
N THR A 115 -0.44 9.28 3.17
CA THR A 115 -0.13 10.30 4.19
C THR A 115 0.84 9.76 5.24
N TYR A 116 0.55 8.58 5.80
CA TYR A 116 1.42 7.95 6.79
C TYR A 116 2.77 7.60 6.19
N THR A 117 2.78 6.97 5.00
CA THR A 117 4.02 6.63 4.29
C THR A 117 4.86 7.87 4.00
N ARG A 118 4.27 8.98 3.53
CA ARG A 118 4.97 10.26 3.31
C ARG A 118 5.63 10.75 4.59
N SER A 119 4.94 10.66 5.71
CA SER A 119 5.48 11.10 6.99
C SER A 119 6.68 10.26 7.47
N VAL A 120 6.72 8.96 7.12
CA VAL A 120 7.84 8.06 7.43
C VAL A 120 8.98 8.25 6.43
N ALA A 121 8.66 8.34 5.13
CA ALA A 121 9.64 8.53 4.07
C ALA A 121 10.45 9.84 4.24
N LYS A 122 9.80 10.92 4.69
CA LYS A 122 10.48 12.19 5.01
C LYS A 122 11.58 12.02 6.09
N LEU A 123 11.46 11.06 7.00
CA LEU A 123 12.49 10.80 8.01
C LEU A 123 13.73 10.10 7.43
N LEU A 124 13.62 9.52 6.25
CA LEU A 124 14.71 8.84 5.54
C LEU A 124 15.38 9.74 4.48
N GLU A 125 14.88 10.96 4.28
CA GLU A 125 15.46 11.90 3.30
C GLU A 125 16.94 12.17 3.59
N GLY A 126 17.75 12.13 2.53
CA GLY A 126 19.22 12.29 2.64
C GLY A 126 19.97 11.03 3.03
N SER A 127 19.30 9.94 3.41
CA SER A 127 19.93 8.63 3.63
C SER A 127 19.94 7.80 2.35
N LYS A 128 20.74 6.71 2.35
CA LYS A 128 20.69 5.70 1.27
C LYS A 128 19.58 4.68 1.43
N THR A 129 18.93 4.66 2.60
CA THR A 129 17.97 3.62 2.98
C THR A 129 16.62 3.86 2.32
N THR A 130 16.10 2.83 1.68
CA THR A 130 14.79 2.87 0.99
C THR A 130 13.71 2.25 1.87
N LEU A 131 12.57 2.94 2.02
CA LEU A 131 11.40 2.46 2.74
C LEU A 131 10.59 1.48 1.89
N LEU A 132 10.31 0.30 2.43
CA LEU A 132 9.50 -0.75 1.80
C LEU A 132 8.22 -1.03 2.59
N ASP A 133 7.18 -1.43 1.87
CA ASP A 133 6.00 -2.08 2.46
C ASP A 133 6.27 -3.57 2.75
N THR A 134 5.21 -4.29 3.10
CA THR A 134 5.24 -5.74 3.33
C THR A 134 4.02 -6.42 2.72
N ARG A 135 3.85 -7.73 2.98
CA ARG A 135 2.60 -8.46 2.68
C ARG A 135 1.56 -8.39 3.81
N LYS A 136 1.80 -7.61 4.88
CA LYS A 136 0.85 -7.37 5.98
C LYS A 136 -0.21 -6.35 5.54
N THR A 137 -0.96 -6.68 4.50
CA THR A 137 -2.04 -5.88 3.93
C THR A 137 -3.40 -6.44 4.31
N THR A 138 -4.43 -5.61 4.28
CA THR A 138 -5.82 -6.06 4.40
C THR A 138 -6.13 -7.05 3.26
N PRO A 139 -6.77 -8.21 3.54
CA PRO A 139 -7.17 -9.14 2.49
C PRO A 139 -7.97 -8.44 1.39
N ASN A 140 -7.69 -8.79 0.14
CA ASN A 140 -8.25 -8.21 -1.09
C ASN A 140 -7.93 -6.72 -1.33
N MET A 141 -7.30 -6.01 -0.38
CA MET A 141 -6.93 -4.59 -0.53
C MET A 141 -5.49 -4.38 -1.00
N ARG A 142 -4.69 -5.43 -1.19
CA ARG A 142 -3.24 -5.33 -1.45
C ARG A 142 -2.87 -4.46 -2.65
N ILE A 143 -3.62 -4.54 -3.74
CA ILE A 143 -3.36 -3.74 -4.95
C ILE A 143 -3.49 -2.25 -4.66
N PHE A 144 -4.49 -1.87 -3.87
CA PHE A 144 -4.77 -0.48 -3.47
C PHE A 144 -3.76 0.01 -2.44
N GLU A 145 -3.49 -0.78 -1.40
CA GLU A 145 -2.59 -0.40 -0.30
C GLU A 145 -1.14 -0.26 -0.77
N LYS A 146 -0.64 -1.20 -1.59
CA LYS A 146 0.72 -1.11 -2.15
C LYS A 146 0.86 0.05 -3.16
N TYR A 147 -0.18 0.35 -3.93
CA TYR A 147 -0.20 1.55 -4.76
C TYR A 147 -0.08 2.82 -3.90
N ALA A 148 -0.86 2.92 -2.83
CA ALA A 148 -0.86 4.06 -1.92
C ALA A 148 0.51 4.26 -1.23
N VAL A 149 1.21 3.18 -0.86
CA VAL A 149 2.59 3.25 -0.34
C VAL A 149 3.52 3.92 -1.35
N LYS A 150 3.43 3.58 -2.65
CA LYS A 150 4.25 4.22 -3.70
C LYS A 150 3.93 5.71 -3.84
N ILE A 151 2.66 6.08 -3.78
CA ILE A 151 2.23 7.49 -3.83
C ILE A 151 2.78 8.26 -2.63
N GLY A 152 2.83 7.63 -1.46
CA GLY A 152 3.43 8.20 -0.25
C GLY A 152 4.96 8.37 -0.28
N GLY A 153 5.65 7.78 -1.27
CA GLY A 153 7.11 7.88 -1.42
C GLY A 153 7.87 6.64 -0.92
N GLY A 154 7.17 5.58 -0.51
CA GLY A 154 7.76 4.26 -0.28
C GLY A 154 7.93 3.45 -1.56
N GLN A 155 8.54 2.27 -1.44
CA GLN A 155 8.62 1.28 -2.51
C GLN A 155 7.92 -0.02 -2.09
N ASN A 156 7.63 -0.88 -3.07
CA ASN A 156 6.99 -2.14 -2.78
C ASN A 156 8.02 -3.26 -2.60
N HIS A 157 7.89 -4.00 -1.51
CA HIS A 157 8.42 -5.34 -1.36
C HIS A 157 7.60 -6.32 -2.24
N ARG A 158 8.00 -7.59 -2.36
CA ARG A 158 7.28 -8.60 -3.15
C ARG A 158 5.76 -8.51 -2.95
N TYR A 159 5.03 -8.57 -4.07
CA TYR A 159 3.57 -8.45 -4.07
C TYR A 159 2.89 -9.69 -3.49
N ASN A 160 3.39 -10.88 -3.88
CA ASN A 160 2.84 -12.17 -3.47
C ASN A 160 3.94 -13.24 -3.31
N LEU A 161 3.54 -14.50 -3.14
CA LEU A 161 4.47 -15.62 -2.98
C LEU A 161 5.20 -15.99 -4.28
N SER A 162 4.70 -15.52 -5.42
CA SER A 162 5.28 -15.83 -6.73
C SER A 162 6.32 -14.81 -7.20
N ASP A 163 6.46 -13.64 -6.56
CA ASP A 163 7.38 -12.59 -7.03
C ASP A 163 8.84 -12.88 -6.75
N GLY A 164 9.15 -13.38 -5.56
CA GLY A 164 10.50 -13.66 -5.12
C GLY A 164 10.53 -14.64 -3.96
N VAL A 165 11.68 -15.26 -3.77
CA VAL A 165 11.93 -16.17 -2.65
C VAL A 165 12.22 -15.35 -1.40
N LEU A 166 11.56 -15.70 -0.28
CA LEU A 166 11.92 -15.22 1.06
C LEU A 166 11.93 -16.41 2.00
N LEU A 167 13.14 -16.81 2.38
CA LEU A 167 13.39 -17.89 3.32
C LEU A 167 13.28 -17.34 4.75
N LYS A 168 12.40 -17.93 5.53
CA LYS A 168 12.14 -17.59 6.93
C LYS A 168 12.56 -18.73 7.84
N ASP A 169 12.51 -18.50 9.15
CA ASP A 169 12.83 -19.47 10.21
C ASP A 169 12.29 -20.88 9.92
N ASN A 170 10.98 -21.00 9.65
CA ASN A 170 10.34 -22.27 9.35
C ASN A 170 10.83 -22.93 8.04
N HIS A 171 11.19 -22.15 7.02
CA HIS A 171 11.77 -22.69 5.79
C HIS A 171 13.19 -23.21 6.03
N ILE A 172 13.99 -22.46 6.80
CA ILE A 172 15.37 -22.84 7.17
C ILE A 172 15.33 -24.10 8.05
N GLY A 173 14.44 -24.13 9.05
CA GLY A 173 14.25 -25.31 9.90
C GLY A 173 13.86 -26.56 9.11
N ALA A 174 12.95 -26.43 8.14
CA ALA A 174 12.55 -27.53 7.26
C ALA A 174 13.68 -28.00 6.32
N ALA A 175 14.51 -27.10 5.82
CA ALA A 175 15.68 -27.44 4.98
C ALA A 175 16.86 -27.99 5.76
N GLY A 176 16.99 -27.61 7.05
CA GLY A 176 18.04 -28.04 7.98
C GLY A 176 19.20 -27.05 8.17
N SER A 177 19.42 -26.10 7.25
CA SER A 177 20.37 -24.99 7.40
C SER A 177 20.03 -23.85 6.44
N VAL A 178 20.63 -22.67 6.65
CA VAL A 178 20.50 -21.49 5.75
C VAL A 178 21.09 -21.83 4.38
N THR A 179 22.29 -22.37 4.33
CA THR A 179 22.96 -22.77 3.09
C THR A 179 22.09 -23.71 2.27
N LYS A 180 21.59 -24.79 2.87
CA LYS A 180 20.77 -25.77 2.20
C LYS A 180 19.45 -25.19 1.69
N ALA A 181 18.82 -24.29 2.47
CA ALA A 181 17.61 -23.61 2.04
C ALA A 181 17.84 -22.73 0.81
N ILE A 182 18.97 -22.01 0.76
CA ILE A 182 19.37 -21.17 -0.39
C ILE A 182 19.64 -22.05 -1.62
N GLU A 183 20.40 -23.13 -1.47
CA GLU A 183 20.69 -24.08 -2.57
C GLU A 183 19.42 -24.65 -3.17
N MET A 184 18.52 -25.19 -2.33
CA MET A 184 17.22 -25.73 -2.77
C MET A 184 16.35 -24.68 -3.45
N ALA A 185 16.33 -23.45 -2.92
CA ALA A 185 15.58 -22.35 -3.52
C ALA A 185 16.16 -21.94 -4.88
N ARG A 186 17.49 -21.95 -5.03
CA ARG A 186 18.19 -21.61 -6.29
C ARG A 186 17.95 -22.64 -7.38
N ASP A 187 17.94 -23.91 -7.01
CA ASP A 187 17.67 -25.03 -7.95
C ASP A 187 16.20 -25.02 -8.44
N TYR A 188 15.27 -24.62 -7.56
CA TYR A 188 13.84 -24.64 -7.88
C TYR A 188 13.35 -23.37 -8.56
N ALA A 189 13.77 -22.19 -8.11
CA ALA A 189 13.22 -20.92 -8.58
C ALA A 189 13.83 -20.54 -9.94
N PRO A 190 13.04 -19.86 -10.82
CA PRO A 190 13.59 -19.27 -12.04
C PRO A 190 14.76 -18.33 -11.73
N PHE A 191 15.81 -18.37 -12.54
CA PHE A 191 17.08 -17.64 -12.32
C PHE A 191 16.90 -16.12 -12.10
N VAL A 192 15.82 -15.52 -12.62
CA VAL A 192 15.51 -14.09 -12.47
C VAL A 192 15.00 -13.72 -11.07
N ARG A 193 14.63 -14.71 -10.23
CA ARG A 193 14.11 -14.44 -8.91
C ARG A 193 15.23 -14.30 -7.90
N LYS A 194 15.17 -13.23 -7.15
CA LYS A 194 16.06 -13.00 -6.01
C LYS A 194 15.69 -13.92 -4.85
N ILE A 195 16.72 -14.33 -4.11
CA ILE A 195 16.61 -15.10 -2.88
C ILE A 195 16.94 -14.18 -1.71
N GLU A 196 15.95 -13.95 -0.89
CA GLU A 196 16.03 -13.20 0.35
C GLU A 196 15.98 -14.16 1.53
N VAL A 197 16.78 -13.90 2.56
CA VAL A 197 16.90 -14.72 3.78
C VAL A 197 16.69 -13.86 5.01
N GLU A 198 15.74 -14.24 5.86
CA GLU A 198 15.51 -13.64 7.17
C GLU A 198 16.49 -14.25 8.18
N CYS A 199 17.34 -13.40 8.79
CA CYS A 199 18.39 -13.77 9.71
C CYS A 199 18.17 -13.09 11.07
N GLU A 200 18.16 -13.87 12.15
CA GLU A 200 17.95 -13.40 13.51
C GLU A 200 19.26 -13.19 14.30
N ASN A 201 20.37 -13.64 13.77
CA ASN A 201 21.70 -13.52 14.40
C ASN A 201 22.83 -13.46 13.38
N LEU A 202 24.03 -13.09 13.85
CA LEU A 202 25.21 -12.89 13.01
C LEU A 202 25.75 -14.18 12.38
N ASP A 203 25.54 -15.33 12.98
CA ASP A 203 25.97 -16.60 12.40
C ASP A 203 25.14 -16.96 11.17
N MET A 204 23.80 -16.76 11.23
CA MET A 204 22.94 -16.88 10.06
C MET A 204 23.30 -15.86 8.97
N VAL A 205 23.66 -14.63 9.34
CA VAL A 205 24.10 -13.58 8.39
C VAL A 205 25.37 -14.03 7.65
N ARG A 206 26.38 -14.58 8.35
CA ARG A 206 27.59 -15.11 7.74
C ARG A 206 27.27 -16.25 6.78
N GLU A 207 26.49 -17.22 7.24
CA GLU A 207 26.07 -18.37 6.43
C GLU A 207 25.31 -17.95 5.17
N ALA A 208 24.34 -17.01 5.30
CA ALA A 208 23.56 -16.49 4.17
C ALA A 208 24.44 -15.74 3.15
N ALA A 209 25.37 -14.93 3.64
CA ALA A 209 26.30 -14.19 2.78
C ALA A 209 27.29 -15.13 2.05
N ASP A 210 27.76 -16.18 2.72
CA ASP A 210 28.68 -17.17 2.14
C ASP A 210 27.96 -18.08 1.13
N ALA A 211 26.69 -18.42 1.38
CA ALA A 211 25.84 -19.18 0.46
C ALA A 211 25.32 -18.33 -0.72
N GLY A 212 25.61 -17.02 -0.74
CA GLY A 212 25.27 -16.12 -1.85
C GLY A 212 23.81 -15.72 -1.91
N ALA A 213 23.16 -15.44 -0.77
CA ALA A 213 21.86 -14.79 -0.76
C ALA A 213 21.90 -13.44 -1.50
N ASP A 214 20.84 -13.08 -2.23
CA ASP A 214 20.76 -11.79 -2.92
C ASP A 214 20.41 -10.65 -1.97
N ILE A 215 19.58 -10.96 -0.95
CA ILE A 215 19.14 -10.02 0.08
C ILE A 215 19.20 -10.73 1.44
N ILE A 216 19.73 -10.05 2.44
CA ILE A 216 19.77 -10.53 3.81
C ILE A 216 18.95 -9.57 4.67
N MET A 217 17.84 -10.09 5.19
CA MET A 217 16.96 -9.37 6.09
C MET A 217 17.42 -9.59 7.54
N LEU A 218 17.70 -8.48 8.23
CA LEU A 218 18.11 -8.44 9.63
C LEU A 218 16.85 -8.29 10.49
N ASP A 219 16.31 -9.42 10.96
CA ASP A 219 15.03 -9.43 11.67
C ASP A 219 15.23 -9.22 13.17
N ASN A 220 14.54 -8.21 13.72
CA ASN A 220 14.55 -7.85 15.15
C ASN A 220 15.96 -7.64 15.75
N MET A 221 16.96 -7.29 14.95
CA MET A 221 18.31 -6.97 15.42
C MET A 221 18.38 -5.54 15.99
N THR A 222 19.24 -5.35 16.98
CA THR A 222 19.58 -4.02 17.50
C THR A 222 20.40 -3.21 16.46
N PRO A 223 20.38 -1.86 16.51
CA PRO A 223 21.22 -1.06 15.59
C PRO A 223 22.70 -1.41 15.63
N ALA A 224 23.26 -1.81 16.77
CA ALA A 224 24.65 -2.27 16.90
C ALA A 224 24.89 -3.57 16.13
N GLN A 225 24.00 -4.55 16.28
CA GLN A 225 24.06 -5.81 15.54
C GLN A 225 23.89 -5.61 14.04
N MET A 226 22.98 -4.69 13.61
CA MET A 226 22.81 -4.34 12.20
C MET A 226 24.09 -3.76 11.59
N LYS A 227 24.80 -2.85 12.31
CA LYS A 227 26.09 -2.31 11.86
C LYS A 227 27.13 -3.42 11.66
N GLU A 228 27.21 -4.34 12.61
CA GLU A 228 28.10 -5.49 12.52
C GLU A 228 27.72 -6.41 11.34
N ALA A 229 26.41 -6.71 11.18
CA ALA A 229 25.90 -7.49 10.07
C ALA A 229 26.24 -6.86 8.70
N VAL A 230 26.02 -5.55 8.55
CA VAL A 230 26.38 -4.82 7.32
C VAL A 230 27.87 -4.91 7.04
N ALA A 231 28.72 -4.79 8.05
CA ALA A 231 30.18 -4.96 7.90
C ALA A 231 30.57 -6.40 7.50
N VAL A 232 29.93 -7.40 8.10
CA VAL A 232 30.12 -8.83 7.77
C VAL A 232 29.69 -9.12 6.34
N ILE A 233 28.54 -8.63 5.90
CA ILE A 233 28.03 -8.82 4.53
C ILE A 233 28.94 -8.14 3.51
N ASN A 234 29.50 -6.99 3.83
CA ASN A 234 30.49 -6.26 3.04
C ASN A 234 30.12 -6.17 1.53
N GLY A 235 28.89 -5.80 1.22
CA GLY A 235 28.40 -5.60 -0.16
C GLY A 235 28.12 -6.88 -0.95
N ARG A 236 28.28 -8.08 -0.37
CA ARG A 236 27.99 -9.37 -1.04
C ARG A 236 26.50 -9.59 -1.30
N ALA A 237 25.64 -8.99 -0.48
CA ALA A 237 24.20 -9.00 -0.60
C ALA A 237 23.63 -7.61 -0.28
N LYS A 238 22.38 -7.35 -0.71
CA LYS A 238 21.61 -6.23 -0.21
C LYS A 238 21.15 -6.50 1.22
N THR A 239 21.01 -5.43 2.01
CA THR A 239 20.63 -5.52 3.41
C THR A 239 19.27 -4.88 3.67
N GLU A 240 18.42 -5.58 4.40
CA GLU A 240 17.11 -5.09 4.82
C GLU A 240 16.99 -5.14 6.34
N CYS A 241 16.49 -4.08 6.97
CA CYS A 241 16.06 -4.08 8.36
C CYS A 241 14.56 -4.38 8.43
N SER A 242 14.18 -5.35 9.26
CA SER A 242 12.80 -5.71 9.54
C SER A 242 12.56 -5.91 11.05
N GLY A 243 11.28 -5.91 11.44
CA GLY A 243 10.87 -6.12 12.84
C GLY A 243 10.49 -4.83 13.55
N ASN A 244 9.18 -4.68 13.82
CA ASN A 244 8.60 -3.58 14.61
C ASN A 244 9.04 -2.15 14.21
N VAL A 245 9.32 -1.93 12.92
CA VAL A 245 9.71 -0.61 12.41
C VAL A 245 8.49 0.30 12.33
N THR A 246 8.57 1.43 13.03
CA THR A 246 7.55 2.47 13.08
C THR A 246 8.15 3.84 12.84
N LYS A 247 7.31 4.86 12.72
CA LYS A 247 7.75 6.26 12.58
C LYS A 247 8.62 6.71 13.76
N GLU A 248 8.34 6.20 14.96
CA GLU A 248 9.00 6.62 16.20
C GLU A 248 10.43 6.08 16.32
N ASN A 249 10.71 4.90 15.74
CA ASN A 249 12.01 4.26 15.88
C ASN A 249 12.88 4.24 14.61
N ILE A 250 12.33 4.58 13.45
CA ILE A 250 13.03 4.49 12.16
C ILE A 250 14.32 5.33 12.13
N ALA A 251 14.37 6.45 12.86
CA ALA A 251 15.56 7.30 12.95
C ALA A 251 16.77 6.54 13.52
N THR A 252 16.57 5.54 14.38
CA THR A 252 17.67 4.75 14.97
C THR A 252 18.33 3.82 13.97
N ILE A 253 17.66 3.57 12.83
CA ILE A 253 18.12 2.66 11.78
C ILE A 253 19.03 3.39 10.76
N LEU A 254 18.92 4.71 10.63
CA LEU A 254 19.62 5.49 9.60
C LEU A 254 21.15 5.28 9.60
N ASP A 255 21.75 5.24 10.79
CA ASP A 255 23.21 5.08 10.94
C ASP A 255 23.68 3.63 10.80
N THR A 256 22.78 2.66 10.61
CA THR A 256 23.18 1.25 10.51
C THR A 256 23.80 0.90 9.17
N GLY A 257 23.49 1.69 8.14
CA GLY A 257 24.01 1.47 6.79
C GLY A 257 23.28 0.40 5.99
N VAL A 258 22.04 0.00 6.40
CA VAL A 258 21.20 -0.91 5.61
C VAL A 258 20.69 -0.25 4.32
N ASP A 259 20.46 -1.06 3.28
CA ASP A 259 19.94 -0.57 1.99
C ASP A 259 18.43 -0.33 2.06
N TYR A 260 17.72 -1.18 2.78
CA TYR A 260 16.25 -1.18 2.87
C TYR A 260 15.77 -1.24 4.32
N VAL A 261 14.60 -0.70 4.54
CA VAL A 261 13.83 -0.87 5.77
C VAL A 261 12.39 -1.19 5.42
N SER A 262 11.86 -2.31 5.90
CA SER A 262 10.46 -2.69 5.68
C SER A 262 9.60 -2.44 6.92
N SER A 263 8.40 -1.90 6.70
CA SER A 263 7.43 -1.65 7.76
C SER A 263 6.03 -2.09 7.36
N GLY A 264 5.47 -3.03 8.15
CA GLY A 264 4.06 -3.42 8.03
C GLY A 264 3.11 -2.31 8.49
N ALA A 265 3.56 -1.41 9.36
CA ALA A 265 2.75 -0.31 9.88
C ALA A 265 2.26 0.63 8.78
N LEU A 266 2.97 0.72 7.64
CA LEU A 266 2.55 1.52 6.49
C LEU A 266 1.16 1.14 6.00
N THR A 267 0.79 -0.12 6.13
CA THR A 267 -0.50 -0.65 5.68
C THR A 267 -1.42 -1.03 6.83
N HIS A 268 -1.01 -1.89 7.77
CA HIS A 268 -1.94 -2.40 8.79
C HIS A 268 -2.26 -1.40 9.92
N SER A 269 -1.47 -0.32 10.11
CA SER A 269 -1.66 0.65 11.20
C SER A 269 -1.85 2.10 10.73
N ALA A 270 -1.82 2.36 9.42
CA ALA A 270 -2.08 3.69 8.90
C ALA A 270 -3.53 4.11 9.18
N PRO A 271 -3.78 5.30 9.77
CA PRO A 271 -5.12 5.84 9.88
C PRO A 271 -5.67 6.22 8.50
N ILE A 272 -6.98 6.34 8.37
CA ILE A 272 -7.60 6.91 7.17
C ILE A 272 -7.36 8.42 7.09
N LEU A 273 -7.44 9.00 5.88
CA LEU A 273 -7.55 10.45 5.68
C LEU A 273 -9.03 10.83 5.61
N ASP A 274 -9.47 11.77 6.44
CA ASP A 274 -10.88 12.17 6.45
C ASP A 274 -11.22 13.05 5.25
N VAL A 275 -12.11 12.57 4.39
CA VAL A 275 -12.72 13.27 3.26
C VAL A 275 -14.23 12.99 3.21
N SER A 276 -15.01 13.87 2.62
CA SER A 276 -16.46 13.70 2.54
C SER A 276 -17.07 14.30 1.28
N LEU A 277 -18.16 13.71 0.78
CA LEU A 277 -19.02 14.32 -0.22
C LEU A 277 -20.02 15.25 0.49
N LYS A 278 -20.18 16.46 -0.03
CA LYS A 278 -21.03 17.53 0.53
C LYS A 278 -21.69 18.34 -0.58
N ASN A 279 -22.70 19.13 -0.18
CA ASN A 279 -23.35 20.07 -1.06
C ASN A 279 -24.01 19.42 -2.29
N LEU A 280 -24.57 18.21 -2.13
CA LEU A 280 -25.35 17.57 -3.18
C LEU A 280 -26.60 18.42 -3.48
N HIS A 281 -26.82 18.72 -4.75
CA HIS A 281 -28.02 19.38 -5.21
C HIS A 281 -28.34 19.00 -6.66
N PRO A 282 -29.63 19.02 -7.06
CA PRO A 282 -30.02 18.85 -8.45
C PRO A 282 -29.41 19.92 -9.36
N ILE A 283 -29.15 19.54 -10.63
CA ILE A 283 -28.78 20.45 -11.70
C ILE A 283 -29.86 20.40 -12.78
N GLU A 284 -30.18 21.56 -13.38
CA GLU A 284 -31.16 21.68 -14.46
C GLU A 284 -30.68 21.04 -15.77
#